data_19b1efa661e8880616400f71ef4644ec
#
_entry.id   19b1efa661e8880616400f71ef4644ec
#
_cell.length_a   1.000
_cell.length_b   1.000
_cell.length_c   1.000
_cell.angle_alpha   90.00
_cell.angle_beta   90.00
_cell.angle_gamma   90.00
#
_symmetry.space_group_name_H-M   'P 1'
#
loop_
_entity.id
_entity.type
_entity.pdbx_description
1 polymer ?
#
loop_
_entity_poly.entity_id
_entity_poly.type
_entity_poly.pdbx_seq_one_letter_code
_entity_poly.pdbx_strand_id
1 'polypeptide(L)'
;MSPSLPSMSSFDVKDPLSYRDPPLEADLVMKGGITSGLVYPLAACRLATRYRFRSVGGASAGAIAAGLTAAAEFRRRTAADPVAGGDGFRRLETIPSVLGSTLSALFVPAPSLRRAWLALTAWLEPDWGWLAKAWATLRHAVAAVPVWFALPLLLALAVGSWVAVTLGASGAGVLVATLQLLLWALIGLGLGIVLALVGLLRQTLRRLPENGFGFCNGLSAGGAVAEVPPLTPWLTTWLDEVAGLQPGEGPLTFGHLYGPRAAADLARLLGTDGPTEAPSEADEAAGASEPVGGTDRLPRFEPETDLLLMTTCLTWGRPYTFPFRTRVFHYCPVCWQRYFPPAVLDALLRASEPASLGHQSVDGHLRPIDDSCVHPGHGTVRTLPAAPDLPVVVGIRMSLSFPVLLSAIPLQAVDYGRAPGKQG
;
A
#
# COMPACT_ATOMS: atom_id res chain seq x y z
N MET A 1 -2.39 35.31 -21.96
CA MET A 1 -2.83 34.25 -22.87
C MET A 1 -2.24 32.94 -22.36
N SER A 2 -3.02 32.19 -21.57
CA SER A 2 -2.63 30.85 -21.14
C SER A 2 -2.83 29.91 -22.31
N PRO A 3 -1.87 29.01 -22.64
CA PRO A 3 -2.07 28.02 -23.66
C PRO A 3 -3.16 27.05 -23.19
N SER A 4 -4.26 27.00 -23.94
CA SER A 4 -5.31 26.01 -23.74
C SER A 4 -4.68 24.62 -23.98
N LEU A 5 -4.67 23.79 -22.94
CA LEU A 5 -4.33 22.38 -23.09
C LEU A 5 -5.28 21.77 -24.14
N PRO A 6 -4.75 20.97 -25.10
CA PRO A 6 -5.61 20.29 -26.07
C PRO A 6 -6.62 19.42 -25.31
N SER A 7 -7.88 19.53 -25.68
CA SER A 7 -8.95 18.72 -25.11
C SER A 7 -8.59 17.24 -25.22
N MET A 8 -8.59 16.52 -24.10
CA MET A 8 -8.31 15.07 -24.05
C MET A 8 -9.41 14.20 -24.71
N SER A 9 -10.23 14.76 -25.57
CA SER A 9 -11.40 14.14 -26.19
C SER A 9 -11.11 13.25 -27.41
N SER A 10 -9.85 12.95 -27.73
CA SER A 10 -9.50 12.10 -28.87
C SER A 10 -8.37 11.11 -28.60
N PHE A 11 -8.38 10.45 -27.45
CA PHE A 11 -7.70 9.16 -27.36
C PHE A 11 -8.61 8.13 -28.01
N ASP A 12 -8.37 7.91 -29.28
CA ASP A 12 -9.03 6.90 -30.08
C ASP A 12 -8.70 5.53 -29.45
N VAL A 13 -9.66 4.94 -28.72
CA VAL A 13 -9.53 3.59 -28.16
C VAL A 13 -9.32 2.66 -29.34
N LYS A 14 -8.15 2.04 -29.41
CA LYS A 14 -7.78 1.21 -30.54
C LYS A 14 -8.68 -0.01 -30.66
N ASP A 15 -8.89 -0.45 -31.90
CA ASP A 15 -9.53 -1.73 -32.17
C ASP A 15 -8.79 -2.85 -31.42
N PRO A 16 -9.50 -3.70 -30.65
CA PRO A 16 -8.93 -4.85 -29.97
C PRO A 16 -8.06 -5.73 -30.88
N LEU A 17 -8.42 -5.86 -32.15
CA LEU A 17 -7.64 -6.62 -33.15
C LEU A 17 -6.24 -6.04 -33.39
N SER A 18 -5.99 -4.78 -33.09
CA SER A 18 -4.65 -4.17 -33.20
C SER A 18 -3.63 -4.75 -32.23
N TYR A 19 -4.06 -5.52 -31.23
CA TYR A 19 -3.21 -6.18 -30.22
C TYR A 19 -2.98 -7.67 -30.47
N ARG A 20 -3.57 -8.25 -31.54
CA ARG A 20 -3.67 -9.70 -31.72
C ARG A 20 -2.34 -10.43 -31.79
N ASP A 21 -1.50 -10.12 -32.72
CA ASP A 21 -0.27 -10.87 -33.02
C ASP A 21 0.92 -9.93 -33.24
N PRO A 22 1.48 -9.34 -32.18
CA PRO A 22 2.63 -8.47 -32.35
C PRO A 22 3.86 -9.29 -32.80
N PRO A 23 4.61 -8.79 -33.80
CA PRO A 23 5.71 -9.53 -34.42
C PRO A 23 6.99 -9.59 -33.58
N LEU A 24 7.08 -8.76 -32.56
CA LEU A 24 8.31 -8.57 -31.76
C LEU A 24 8.04 -8.88 -30.28
N GLU A 25 9.09 -9.11 -29.54
CA GLU A 25 9.06 -9.27 -28.08
C GLU A 25 9.82 -8.14 -27.39
N ALA A 26 9.41 -7.79 -26.17
CA ALA A 26 10.08 -6.78 -25.36
C ALA A 26 9.89 -7.03 -23.87
N ASP A 27 10.86 -6.57 -23.10
CA ASP A 27 10.77 -6.43 -21.65
C ASP A 27 10.47 -4.97 -21.31
N LEU A 28 9.59 -4.74 -20.34
CA LEU A 28 9.21 -3.42 -19.86
C LEU A 28 9.63 -3.22 -18.42
N VAL A 29 10.27 -2.08 -18.14
CA VAL A 29 10.58 -1.66 -16.78
C VAL A 29 9.93 -0.29 -16.50
N MET A 30 9.06 -0.25 -15.50
CA MET A 30 8.23 0.90 -15.16
C MET A 30 8.68 1.51 -13.83
N LYS A 31 9.40 2.63 -13.92
CA LYS A 31 9.88 3.37 -12.74
C LYS A 31 8.71 3.95 -11.94
N GLY A 32 8.86 4.00 -10.61
CA GLY A 32 7.95 4.72 -9.73
C GLY A 32 7.94 6.23 -9.99
N GLY A 33 6.82 6.86 -9.71
CA GLY A 33 6.60 8.30 -9.82
C GLY A 33 5.11 8.63 -9.83
N ILE A 34 4.74 9.82 -9.36
CA ILE A 34 3.33 10.22 -9.22
C ILE A 34 2.58 10.18 -10.57
N THR A 35 3.23 10.62 -11.65
CA THR A 35 2.66 10.66 -12.99
C THR A 35 2.72 9.31 -13.72
N SER A 36 3.44 8.34 -13.19
CA SER A 36 3.65 7.02 -13.81
C SER A 36 2.34 6.27 -14.07
N GLY A 37 1.38 6.35 -13.14
CA GLY A 37 0.06 5.73 -13.27
C GLY A 37 -0.77 6.27 -14.43
N LEU A 38 -0.50 7.48 -14.92
CA LEU A 38 -1.19 8.10 -16.05
C LEU A 38 -0.49 7.83 -17.38
N VAL A 39 0.84 7.80 -17.39
CA VAL A 39 1.64 7.72 -18.64
C VAL A 39 1.85 6.28 -19.08
N TYR A 40 2.20 5.38 -18.16
CA TYR A 40 2.58 4.01 -18.52
C TYR A 40 1.45 3.16 -19.13
N PRO A 41 0.18 3.23 -18.69
CA PRO A 41 -0.88 2.46 -19.32
C PRO A 41 -0.98 2.75 -20.81
N LEU A 42 -0.97 4.03 -21.22
CA LEU A 42 -1.03 4.43 -22.62
C LEU A 42 0.24 4.04 -23.40
N ALA A 43 1.42 4.19 -22.79
CA ALA A 43 2.67 3.77 -23.40
C ALA A 43 2.71 2.25 -23.63
N ALA A 44 2.28 1.46 -22.63
CA ALA A 44 2.17 0.01 -22.77
C ALA A 44 1.21 -0.39 -23.89
N CYS A 45 0.03 0.23 -23.97
CA CYS A 45 -0.92 -0.03 -25.05
C CYS A 45 -0.34 0.31 -26.43
N ARG A 46 0.42 1.41 -26.55
CA ARG A 46 1.11 1.76 -27.80
C ARG A 46 2.13 0.69 -28.20
N LEU A 47 2.95 0.24 -27.24
CA LEU A 47 3.96 -0.78 -27.48
C LEU A 47 3.32 -2.15 -27.78
N ALA A 48 2.23 -2.50 -27.09
CA ALA A 48 1.54 -3.78 -27.23
C ALA A 48 1.05 -4.07 -28.66
N THR A 49 0.88 -3.05 -29.51
CA THR A 49 0.54 -3.24 -30.93
C THR A 49 1.69 -3.81 -31.77
N ARG A 50 2.93 -3.74 -31.27
CA ARG A 50 4.14 -4.20 -31.95
C ARG A 50 4.92 -5.25 -31.17
N TYR A 51 4.72 -5.30 -29.84
CA TYR A 51 5.50 -6.13 -28.96
C TYR A 51 4.61 -7.03 -28.10
N ARG A 52 5.04 -8.27 -27.92
CA ARG A 52 4.60 -9.17 -26.87
C ARG A 52 5.49 -8.96 -25.65
N PHE A 53 4.92 -8.82 -24.47
CA PHE A 53 5.70 -8.58 -23.26
C PHE A 53 6.05 -9.89 -22.58
N ARG A 54 7.34 -10.24 -22.57
CA ARG A 54 7.87 -11.42 -21.89
C ARG A 54 8.08 -11.16 -20.42
N SER A 55 8.67 -10.01 -20.10
CA SER A 55 8.94 -9.60 -18.73
C SER A 55 8.44 -8.18 -18.51
N VAL A 56 7.77 -7.96 -17.38
CA VAL A 56 7.26 -6.64 -16.99
C VAL A 56 7.68 -6.38 -15.56
N GLY A 57 8.45 -5.31 -15.36
CA GLY A 57 8.93 -4.90 -14.05
C GLY A 57 8.38 -3.55 -13.62
N GLY A 58 8.14 -3.38 -12.31
CA GLY A 58 7.66 -2.10 -11.80
C GLY A 58 7.96 -1.85 -10.32
N ALA A 59 8.03 -0.55 -9.98
CA ALA A 59 8.20 -0.09 -8.59
C ALA A 59 7.19 1.00 -8.26
N SER A 60 6.60 1.00 -7.07
CA SER A 60 5.65 2.01 -6.59
C SER A 60 4.46 2.16 -7.57
N ALA A 61 4.13 3.37 -8.05
CA ALA A 61 3.08 3.58 -9.05
C ALA A 61 3.35 2.83 -10.37
N GLY A 62 4.63 2.60 -10.71
CA GLY A 62 5.02 1.73 -11.82
C GLY A 62 4.63 0.27 -11.62
N ALA A 63 4.52 -0.22 -10.38
CA ALA A 63 4.04 -1.56 -10.09
C ALA A 63 2.56 -1.76 -10.44
N ILE A 64 1.73 -0.74 -10.28
CA ILE A 64 0.33 -0.77 -10.73
C ILE A 64 0.27 -0.96 -12.25
N ALA A 65 0.99 -0.12 -12.98
CA ALA A 65 1.01 -0.17 -14.43
C ALA A 65 1.61 -1.50 -14.95
N ALA A 66 2.68 -2.00 -14.30
CA ALA A 66 3.30 -3.28 -14.61
C ALA A 66 2.33 -4.46 -14.41
N GLY A 67 1.65 -4.52 -13.25
CA GLY A 67 0.68 -5.57 -12.95
C GLY A 67 -0.51 -5.55 -13.92
N LEU A 68 -1.07 -4.38 -14.22
CA LEU A 68 -2.16 -4.24 -15.18
C LEU A 68 -1.73 -4.58 -16.61
N THR A 69 -0.49 -4.24 -16.99
CA THR A 69 0.07 -4.62 -18.30
C THR A 69 0.25 -6.14 -18.40
N ALA A 70 0.77 -6.78 -17.35
CA ALA A 70 0.89 -8.24 -17.29
C ALA A 70 -0.48 -8.94 -17.32
N ALA A 71 -1.50 -8.38 -16.65
CA ALA A 71 -2.87 -8.87 -16.70
C ALA A 71 -3.46 -8.79 -18.13
N ALA A 72 -3.22 -7.68 -18.84
CA ALA A 72 -3.64 -7.52 -20.23
C ALA A 72 -2.92 -8.50 -21.16
N GLU A 73 -1.62 -8.74 -20.93
CA GLU A 73 -0.84 -9.72 -21.68
C GLU A 73 -1.33 -11.15 -21.44
N PHE A 74 -1.65 -11.49 -20.19
CA PHE A 74 -2.27 -12.78 -19.84
C PHE A 74 -3.57 -12.99 -20.61
N ARG A 75 -4.48 -12.00 -20.60
CA ARG A 75 -5.74 -12.08 -21.35
C ARG A 75 -5.49 -12.27 -22.85
N ARG A 76 -4.54 -11.51 -23.44
CA ARG A 76 -4.19 -11.63 -24.86
C ARG A 76 -3.80 -13.05 -25.25
N ARG A 77 -3.09 -13.78 -24.36
CA ARG A 77 -2.60 -15.13 -24.61
C ARG A 77 -3.62 -16.22 -24.35
N THR A 78 -4.51 -16.03 -23.38
CA THR A 78 -5.41 -17.09 -22.91
C THR A 78 -6.82 -17.01 -23.49
N ALA A 79 -7.24 -15.85 -24.01
CA ALA A 79 -8.56 -15.71 -24.62
C ALA A 79 -8.67 -16.54 -25.91
N ALA A 80 -9.75 -17.30 -26.03
CA ALA A 80 -10.03 -18.11 -27.20
C ALA A 80 -10.34 -17.27 -28.45
N ASP A 81 -10.94 -16.07 -28.24
CA ASP A 81 -11.25 -15.12 -29.30
C ASP A 81 -10.25 -13.95 -29.29
N PRO A 82 -9.64 -13.61 -30.44
CA PRO A 82 -8.69 -12.50 -30.56
C PRO A 82 -9.25 -11.14 -30.15
N VAL A 83 -10.53 -10.87 -30.37
CA VAL A 83 -11.18 -9.63 -29.95
C VAL A 83 -11.20 -9.56 -28.41
N ALA A 84 -11.64 -10.64 -27.79
CA ALA A 84 -11.64 -10.75 -26.31
C ALA A 84 -10.21 -10.64 -25.75
N GLY A 85 -9.20 -11.17 -26.45
CA GLY A 85 -7.79 -11.04 -26.08
C GLY A 85 -7.31 -9.58 -26.06
N GLY A 86 -7.71 -8.78 -27.05
CA GLY A 86 -7.36 -7.35 -27.13
C GLY A 86 -8.08 -6.45 -26.10
N ASP A 87 -9.19 -6.92 -25.54
CA ASP A 87 -9.99 -6.14 -24.57
C ASP A 87 -9.22 -5.78 -23.29
N GLY A 88 -8.24 -6.59 -22.88
CA GLY A 88 -7.38 -6.29 -21.74
C GLY A 88 -6.64 -4.97 -21.94
N PHE A 89 -5.99 -4.78 -23.09
CA PHE A 89 -5.30 -3.53 -23.45
C PHE A 89 -6.28 -2.38 -23.65
N ARG A 90 -7.43 -2.62 -24.25
CA ARG A 90 -8.48 -1.61 -24.41
C ARG A 90 -8.97 -1.08 -23.05
N ARG A 91 -9.15 -1.96 -22.06
CA ARG A 91 -9.46 -1.53 -20.69
C ARG A 91 -8.30 -0.74 -20.07
N LEU A 92 -7.08 -1.18 -20.29
CA LEU A 92 -5.88 -0.48 -19.80
C LEU A 92 -5.80 0.98 -20.34
N GLU A 93 -6.21 1.22 -21.59
CA GLU A 93 -6.28 2.57 -22.19
C GLU A 93 -7.24 3.51 -21.45
N THR A 94 -8.27 3.01 -20.78
CA THR A 94 -9.24 3.84 -20.06
C THR A 94 -8.78 4.25 -18.66
N ILE A 95 -7.77 3.60 -18.09
CA ILE A 95 -7.30 3.85 -16.70
C ILE A 95 -6.92 5.30 -16.45
N PRO A 96 -6.15 6.00 -17.31
CA PRO A 96 -5.80 7.39 -17.07
C PRO A 96 -7.00 8.33 -16.90
N SER A 97 -8.07 8.11 -17.67
CA SER A 97 -9.29 8.92 -17.55
C SER A 97 -10.04 8.63 -16.26
N VAL A 98 -10.11 7.36 -15.85
CA VAL A 98 -10.71 6.95 -14.56
C VAL A 98 -9.91 7.51 -13.40
N LEU A 99 -8.59 7.34 -13.39
CA LEU A 99 -7.72 7.87 -12.33
C LEU A 99 -7.78 9.39 -12.24
N GLY A 100 -7.88 10.10 -13.37
CA GLY A 100 -7.98 11.56 -13.38
C GLY A 100 -9.16 12.12 -12.58
N SER A 101 -10.26 11.38 -12.51
CA SER A 101 -11.47 11.77 -11.77
C SER A 101 -11.59 11.15 -10.38
N THR A 102 -10.95 10.02 -10.11
CA THR A 102 -11.20 9.21 -8.90
C THR A 102 -10.00 9.07 -7.98
N LEU A 103 -8.81 9.55 -8.39
CA LEU A 103 -7.55 9.31 -7.68
C LEU A 103 -7.61 9.66 -6.18
N SER A 104 -8.18 10.82 -5.84
CA SER A 104 -8.30 11.27 -4.44
C SER A 104 -9.23 10.40 -3.62
N ALA A 105 -10.28 9.82 -4.23
CA ALA A 105 -11.24 8.94 -3.57
C ALA A 105 -10.67 7.56 -3.23
N LEU A 106 -9.60 7.12 -3.93
CA LEU A 106 -8.93 5.85 -3.64
C LEU A 106 -8.19 5.86 -2.30
N PHE A 107 -7.79 7.05 -1.80
CA PHE A 107 -7.02 7.19 -0.56
C PHE A 107 -7.92 7.48 0.63
N VAL A 108 -8.49 6.42 1.22
CA VAL A 108 -9.35 6.51 2.39
C VAL A 108 -8.49 6.40 3.65
N PRO A 109 -8.44 7.46 4.51
CA PRO A 109 -7.65 7.42 5.72
C PRO A 109 -8.25 6.48 6.78
N ALA A 110 -7.37 5.86 7.58
CA ALA A 110 -7.80 5.08 8.74
C ALA A 110 -8.59 5.97 9.72
N PRO A 111 -9.63 5.44 10.40
CA PRO A 111 -10.51 6.23 11.28
C PRO A 111 -9.75 7.00 12.35
N SER A 112 -8.72 6.39 12.93
CA SER A 112 -7.88 6.97 13.97
C SER A 112 -7.02 8.16 13.48
N LEU A 113 -6.77 8.24 12.17
CA LEU A 113 -5.93 9.25 11.51
C LEU A 113 -6.76 10.24 10.67
N ARG A 114 -8.07 10.03 10.55
CA ARG A 114 -8.94 10.82 9.67
C ARG A 114 -8.87 12.33 9.91
N ARG A 115 -8.82 12.77 11.18
CA ARG A 115 -8.78 14.19 11.51
C ARG A 115 -7.47 14.84 11.08
N ALA A 116 -6.35 14.15 11.30
CA ALA A 116 -5.04 14.61 10.85
C ALA A 116 -4.96 14.63 9.32
N TRP A 117 -5.53 13.62 8.65
CA TRP A 117 -5.63 13.58 7.19
C TRP A 117 -6.41 14.77 6.64
N LEU A 118 -7.60 15.06 7.19
CA LEU A 118 -8.41 16.20 6.76
C LEU A 118 -7.75 17.56 7.04
N ALA A 119 -6.99 17.67 8.13
CA ALA A 119 -6.19 18.85 8.41
C ALA A 119 -5.06 19.03 7.38
N LEU A 120 -4.40 17.92 6.98
CA LEU A 120 -3.33 17.94 5.99
C LEU A 120 -3.86 18.26 4.58
N THR A 121 -4.93 17.56 4.15
CA THR A 121 -5.49 17.74 2.80
C THR A 121 -6.12 19.10 2.57
N ALA A 122 -6.60 19.77 3.63
CA ALA A 122 -7.07 21.16 3.53
C ALA A 122 -6.00 22.13 2.97
N TRP A 123 -4.71 21.82 3.16
CA TRP A 123 -3.61 22.62 2.61
C TRP A 123 -3.36 22.37 1.13
N LEU A 124 -3.85 21.27 0.59
CA LEU A 124 -3.74 20.89 -0.82
C LEU A 124 -4.87 21.50 -1.67
N GLU A 125 -5.93 22.04 -1.05
CA GLU A 125 -7.05 22.68 -1.77
C GLU A 125 -6.57 23.99 -2.44
N PRO A 126 -6.57 24.08 -3.78
CA PRO A 126 -6.01 25.22 -4.49
C PRO A 126 -6.83 26.49 -4.29
N ASP A 127 -8.16 26.34 -4.17
CA ASP A 127 -9.10 27.47 -4.12
C ASP A 127 -9.26 28.11 -2.73
N TRP A 128 -8.69 27.47 -1.70
CA TRP A 128 -8.82 27.95 -0.33
C TRP A 128 -7.72 28.95 0.02
N GLY A 129 -8.14 30.12 0.57
CA GLY A 129 -7.21 31.07 1.16
C GLY A 129 -6.55 30.51 2.44
N TRP A 130 -5.40 31.06 2.82
CA TRP A 130 -4.63 30.59 3.98
C TRP A 130 -5.44 30.59 5.30
N LEU A 131 -6.36 31.53 5.49
CA LEU A 131 -7.25 31.61 6.66
C LEU A 131 -8.21 30.42 6.71
N ALA A 132 -8.78 30.00 5.57
CA ALA A 132 -9.67 28.85 5.49
C ALA A 132 -8.92 27.56 5.82
N LYS A 133 -7.69 27.43 5.32
CA LYS A 133 -6.78 26.28 5.61
C LYS A 133 -6.42 26.21 7.09
N ALA A 134 -6.03 27.34 7.67
CA ALA A 134 -5.71 27.44 9.09
C ALA A 134 -6.94 27.12 9.98
N TRP A 135 -8.11 27.64 9.61
CA TRP A 135 -9.37 27.34 10.30
C TRP A 135 -9.76 25.87 10.24
N ALA A 136 -9.64 25.24 9.06
CA ALA A 136 -9.88 23.82 8.90
C ALA A 136 -8.95 22.99 9.79
N THR A 137 -7.65 23.30 9.79
CA THR A 137 -6.66 22.63 10.65
C THR A 137 -7.02 22.78 12.12
N LEU A 138 -7.33 23.99 12.56
CA LEU A 138 -7.72 24.28 13.95
C LEU A 138 -9.00 23.52 14.34
N ARG A 139 -10.02 23.54 13.50
CA ARG A 139 -11.28 22.80 13.74
C ARG A 139 -11.01 21.31 13.95
N HIS A 140 -10.16 20.68 13.11
CA HIS A 140 -9.82 19.26 13.24
C HIS A 140 -8.94 18.99 14.46
N ALA A 141 -8.04 19.92 14.84
CA ALA A 141 -7.22 19.80 16.05
C ALA A 141 -8.09 19.88 17.32
N VAL A 142 -8.96 20.87 17.42
CA VAL A 142 -9.90 21.01 18.55
C VAL A 142 -10.81 19.79 18.66
N ALA A 143 -11.36 19.32 17.53
CA ALA A 143 -12.20 18.13 17.52
C ALA A 143 -11.44 16.84 17.91
N ALA A 144 -10.13 16.76 17.65
CA ALA A 144 -9.31 15.62 18.04
C ALA A 144 -9.09 15.53 19.55
N VAL A 145 -8.86 16.66 20.19
CA VAL A 145 -8.48 16.77 21.61
C VAL A 145 -9.23 17.92 22.31
N PRO A 146 -10.56 17.87 22.40
CA PRO A 146 -11.36 19.00 22.87
C PRO A 146 -11.02 19.44 24.29
N VAL A 147 -10.66 18.50 25.16
CA VAL A 147 -10.27 18.79 26.56
C VAL A 147 -9.00 19.64 26.61
N TRP A 148 -8.02 19.36 25.75
CA TRP A 148 -6.74 20.11 25.72
C TRP A 148 -6.92 21.53 25.22
N PHE A 149 -7.98 21.79 24.43
CA PHE A 149 -8.35 23.13 24.02
C PHE A 149 -9.18 23.86 25.11
N ALA A 150 -10.21 23.19 25.65
CA ALA A 150 -11.16 23.82 26.56
C ALA A 150 -10.58 24.11 27.94
N LEU A 151 -9.75 23.20 28.48
CA LEU A 151 -9.22 23.34 29.86
C LEU A 151 -8.41 24.63 30.07
N PRO A 152 -7.43 25.01 29.23
CA PRO A 152 -6.69 26.24 29.37
C PRO A 152 -7.59 27.49 29.27
N LEU A 153 -8.56 27.43 28.34
CA LEU A 153 -9.50 28.55 28.16
C LEU A 153 -10.37 28.75 29.41
N LEU A 154 -10.94 27.66 29.94
CA LEU A 154 -11.76 27.72 31.15
C LEU A 154 -10.96 28.19 32.39
N LEU A 155 -9.74 27.65 32.55
CA LEU A 155 -8.86 28.06 33.64
C LEU A 155 -8.48 29.56 33.53
N ALA A 156 -8.14 30.01 32.33
CA ALA A 156 -7.81 31.43 32.09
C ALA A 156 -9.01 32.33 32.33
N LEU A 157 -10.20 31.95 31.93
CA LEU A 157 -11.43 32.67 32.22
C LEU A 157 -11.75 32.72 33.72
N ALA A 158 -11.56 31.60 34.43
CA ALA A 158 -11.75 31.54 35.88
C ALA A 158 -10.77 32.48 36.64
N VAL A 159 -9.48 32.40 36.29
CA VAL A 159 -8.46 33.30 36.86
C VAL A 159 -8.72 34.74 36.50
N GLY A 160 -9.03 35.02 35.22
CA GLY A 160 -9.35 36.35 34.75
C GLY A 160 -10.56 36.95 35.45
N SER A 161 -11.62 36.15 35.66
CA SER A 161 -12.80 36.58 36.42
C SER A 161 -12.49 36.87 37.87
N TRP A 162 -11.70 36.00 38.52
CA TRP A 162 -11.28 36.24 39.91
C TRP A 162 -10.44 37.49 40.03
N VAL A 163 -9.50 37.75 39.14
CA VAL A 163 -8.69 38.98 39.12
C VAL A 163 -9.54 40.20 38.82
N ALA A 164 -10.49 40.12 37.90
CA ALA A 164 -11.40 41.24 37.59
C ALA A 164 -12.27 41.65 38.78
N VAL A 165 -12.77 40.65 39.56
CA VAL A 165 -13.54 40.91 40.78
C VAL A 165 -12.67 41.59 41.84
N THR A 166 -11.43 41.10 42.06
CA THR A 166 -10.51 41.71 43.05
C THR A 166 -10.10 43.12 42.67
N LEU A 167 -9.86 43.41 41.38
CA LEU A 167 -9.58 44.75 40.89
C LEU A 167 -10.79 45.67 41.01
N GLY A 168 -11.99 45.18 40.71
CA GLY A 168 -13.25 45.95 40.92
C GLY A 168 -13.46 46.31 42.39
N ALA A 169 -13.18 45.42 43.30
CA ALA A 169 -13.26 45.65 44.75
C ALA A 169 -12.20 46.66 45.25
N SER A 170 -11.06 46.79 44.57
CA SER A 170 -10.01 47.79 44.90
C SER A 170 -10.25 49.16 44.28
N GLY A 171 -11.41 49.42 43.62
CA GLY A 171 -11.76 50.70 43.01
C GLY A 171 -11.16 50.92 41.60
N ALA A 172 -10.56 49.90 41.00
CA ALA A 172 -10.16 49.98 39.60
C ALA A 172 -11.39 50.14 38.72
N GLY A 173 -11.33 51.04 37.72
CA GLY A 173 -12.46 51.31 36.83
C GLY A 173 -12.86 50.06 36.03
N VAL A 174 -14.15 49.96 35.65
CA VAL A 174 -14.72 48.84 34.87
C VAL A 174 -13.89 48.54 33.61
N LEU A 175 -13.34 49.58 32.97
CA LEU A 175 -12.49 49.43 31.80
C LEU A 175 -11.25 48.54 32.06
N VAL A 176 -10.57 48.75 33.19
CA VAL A 176 -9.37 47.95 33.57
C VAL A 176 -9.74 46.49 33.81
N ALA A 177 -10.85 46.26 34.51
CA ALA A 177 -11.33 44.90 34.77
C ALA A 177 -11.71 44.13 33.46
N THR A 178 -12.37 44.83 32.51
CA THR A 178 -12.74 44.23 31.21
C THR A 178 -11.52 43.98 30.34
N LEU A 179 -10.55 44.88 30.26
CA LEU A 179 -9.30 44.66 29.54
C LEU A 179 -8.50 43.49 30.10
N GLN A 180 -8.47 43.37 31.43
CA GLN A 180 -7.80 42.25 32.12
C GLN A 180 -8.47 40.90 31.81
N LEU A 181 -9.81 40.86 31.82
CA LEU A 181 -10.55 39.64 31.45
C LEU A 181 -10.29 39.25 29.99
N LEU A 182 -10.31 40.22 29.07
CA LEU A 182 -9.99 39.97 27.67
C LEU A 182 -8.57 39.45 27.49
N LEU A 183 -7.60 40.00 28.21
CA LEU A 183 -6.20 39.51 28.17
C LEU A 183 -6.11 38.06 28.59
N TRP A 184 -6.75 37.63 29.70
CA TRP A 184 -6.76 36.26 30.15
C TRP A 184 -7.48 35.33 29.14
N ALA A 185 -8.59 35.80 28.55
CA ALA A 185 -9.31 35.06 27.51
C ALA A 185 -8.42 34.81 26.28
N LEU A 186 -7.66 35.80 25.83
CA LEU A 186 -6.72 35.68 24.72
C LEU A 186 -5.56 34.73 25.05
N ILE A 187 -5.01 34.80 26.26
CA ILE A 187 -3.98 33.89 26.74
C ILE A 187 -4.52 32.45 26.74
N GLY A 188 -5.69 32.21 27.33
CA GLY A 188 -6.32 30.90 27.38
C GLY A 188 -6.65 30.33 26.01
N LEU A 189 -7.15 31.18 25.10
CA LEU A 189 -7.42 30.80 23.71
C LEU A 189 -6.14 30.43 22.97
N GLY A 190 -5.10 31.28 23.08
CA GLY A 190 -3.80 31.00 22.44
C GLY A 190 -3.18 29.69 22.94
N LEU A 191 -3.15 29.51 24.28
CA LEU A 191 -2.65 28.25 24.86
C LEU A 191 -3.50 27.06 24.45
N GLY A 192 -4.82 27.18 24.42
CA GLY A 192 -5.73 26.14 23.96
C GLY A 192 -5.49 25.73 22.51
N ILE A 193 -5.26 26.70 21.62
CA ILE A 193 -4.90 26.44 20.21
C ILE A 193 -3.58 25.67 20.12
N VAL A 194 -2.54 26.13 20.83
CA VAL A 194 -1.23 25.45 20.82
C VAL A 194 -1.36 24.02 21.32
N LEU A 195 -2.04 23.80 22.44
CA LEU A 195 -2.22 22.47 23.02
C LEU A 195 -3.08 21.55 22.12
N ALA A 196 -4.09 22.11 21.43
CA ALA A 196 -4.88 21.33 20.47
C ALA A 196 -4.03 20.88 19.27
N LEU A 197 -3.19 21.76 18.71
CA LEU A 197 -2.28 21.41 17.62
C LEU A 197 -1.22 20.39 18.05
N VAL A 198 -0.59 20.58 19.20
CA VAL A 198 0.37 19.64 19.79
C VAL A 198 -0.31 18.29 20.07
N GLY A 199 -1.54 18.32 20.58
CA GLY A 199 -2.34 17.12 20.83
C GLY A 199 -2.66 16.35 19.57
N LEU A 200 -3.09 17.03 18.50
CA LEU A 200 -3.31 16.41 17.19
C LEU A 200 -2.02 15.78 16.64
N LEU A 201 -0.91 16.52 16.68
CA LEU A 201 0.39 16.01 16.24
C LEU A 201 0.82 14.79 17.05
N ARG A 202 0.75 14.84 18.38
CA ARG A 202 1.10 13.73 19.26
C ARG A 202 0.23 12.51 19.02
N GLN A 203 -1.08 12.69 18.83
CA GLN A 203 -2.00 11.61 18.51
C GLN A 203 -1.63 10.98 17.15
N THR A 204 -1.34 11.80 16.15
CA THR A 204 -0.93 11.34 14.81
C THR A 204 0.35 10.53 14.89
N LEU A 205 1.39 11.05 15.55
CA LEU A 205 2.69 10.37 15.69
C LEU A 205 2.58 9.04 16.44
N ARG A 206 1.64 8.90 17.38
CA ARG A 206 1.39 7.62 18.08
C ARG A 206 0.60 6.63 17.23
N ARG A 207 -0.37 7.11 16.46
CA ARG A 207 -1.26 6.26 15.65
C ARG A 207 -0.67 5.85 14.30
N LEU A 208 0.27 6.62 13.78
CA LEU A 208 0.87 6.34 12.48
C LEU A 208 1.61 4.99 12.44
N PRO A 209 2.47 4.63 13.44
CA PRO A 209 3.09 3.31 13.50
C PRO A 209 2.07 2.17 13.62
N GLU A 210 1.00 2.35 14.42
CA GLU A 210 -0.08 1.36 14.59
C GLU A 210 -0.81 1.07 13.27
N ASN A 211 -0.77 2.01 12.31
CA ASN A 211 -1.33 1.87 10.97
C ASN A 211 -0.25 1.62 9.89
N GLY A 212 0.85 0.97 10.24
CA GLY A 212 1.92 0.65 9.28
C GLY A 212 2.57 1.89 8.67
N PHE A 213 2.74 2.95 9.43
CA PHE A 213 3.36 4.23 9.02
C PHE A 213 2.65 4.96 7.86
N GLY A 214 1.36 4.64 7.59
CA GLY A 214 0.55 5.31 6.57
C GLY A 214 -0.74 5.90 7.11
N PHE A 215 -1.23 6.98 6.52
CA PHE A 215 -2.58 7.50 6.80
C PHE A 215 -3.67 6.58 6.27
N CYS A 216 -3.45 5.97 5.10
CA CYS A 216 -4.40 5.12 4.40
C CYS A 216 -3.91 3.68 4.39
N ASN A 217 -4.79 2.72 4.71
CA ASN A 217 -4.46 1.29 4.65
C ASN A 217 -4.84 0.61 3.33
N GLY A 218 -5.53 1.33 2.45
CA GLY A 218 -6.00 0.82 1.16
C GLY A 218 -7.37 0.13 1.21
N LEU A 219 -7.99 0.01 2.39
CA LEU A 219 -9.37 -0.46 2.56
C LEU A 219 -10.24 0.63 3.18
N SER A 220 -11.56 0.56 2.96
CA SER A 220 -12.49 1.40 3.70
C SER A 220 -12.60 0.93 5.14
N ALA A 221 -12.53 1.87 6.05
CA ALA A 221 -12.84 1.61 7.45
C ALA A 221 -14.36 1.63 7.64
N GLY A 222 -14.96 0.44 7.72
CA GLY A 222 -16.31 0.22 8.26
C GLY A 222 -17.46 0.84 7.47
N GLY A 223 -18.13 0.06 6.65
CA GLY A 223 -19.57 0.16 6.39
C GLY A 223 -20.11 1.28 5.48
N ALA A 224 -19.35 2.28 5.09
CA ALA A 224 -19.82 3.24 4.11
C ALA A 224 -19.54 2.69 2.69
N VAL A 225 -20.60 2.46 1.93
CA VAL A 225 -20.51 2.20 0.49
C VAL A 225 -20.07 3.52 -0.15
N ALA A 226 -18.77 3.66 -0.36
CA ALA A 226 -18.24 4.76 -1.15
C ALA A 226 -18.61 4.53 -2.62
N GLU A 227 -18.96 5.57 -3.36
CA GLU A 227 -19.22 5.49 -4.81
C GLU A 227 -18.02 4.91 -5.57
N VAL A 228 -16.81 5.18 -5.08
CA VAL A 228 -15.55 4.65 -5.59
C VAL A 228 -14.94 3.74 -4.52
N PRO A 229 -14.63 2.46 -4.84
CA PRO A 229 -14.00 1.57 -3.88
C PRO A 229 -12.58 2.08 -3.54
N PRO A 230 -12.09 1.81 -2.30
CA PRO A 230 -10.73 2.15 -1.90
C PRO A 230 -9.68 1.44 -2.77
N LEU A 231 -8.44 1.91 -2.67
CA LEU A 231 -7.34 1.51 -3.56
C LEU A 231 -7.17 0.00 -3.74
N THR A 232 -7.15 -0.80 -2.67
CA THR A 232 -6.88 -2.24 -2.80
C THR A 232 -8.02 -3.01 -3.45
N PRO A 233 -9.30 -2.83 -3.05
CA PRO A 233 -10.42 -3.40 -3.79
C PRO A 233 -10.49 -2.93 -5.23
N TRP A 234 -10.25 -1.63 -5.49
CA TRP A 234 -10.20 -1.07 -6.83
C TRP A 234 -9.14 -1.78 -7.69
N LEU A 235 -7.91 -1.93 -7.18
CA LEU A 235 -6.83 -2.64 -7.88
C LEU A 235 -7.18 -4.10 -8.14
N THR A 236 -7.77 -4.80 -7.16
CA THR A 236 -8.16 -6.20 -7.33
C THR A 236 -9.16 -6.34 -8.46
N THR A 237 -10.23 -5.54 -8.45
CA THR A 237 -11.26 -5.55 -9.51
C THR A 237 -10.65 -5.25 -10.88
N TRP A 238 -9.82 -4.21 -10.99
CA TRP A 238 -9.20 -3.84 -12.27
C TRP A 238 -8.25 -4.91 -12.81
N LEU A 239 -7.45 -5.54 -11.93
CA LEU A 239 -6.57 -6.64 -12.33
C LEU A 239 -7.37 -7.82 -12.91
N ASP A 240 -8.43 -8.23 -12.20
CA ASP A 240 -9.26 -9.36 -12.60
C ASP A 240 -10.03 -9.05 -13.91
N GLU A 241 -10.60 -7.85 -14.03
CA GLU A 241 -11.30 -7.42 -15.24
C GLU A 241 -10.37 -7.29 -16.46
N VAL A 242 -9.17 -6.72 -16.29
CA VAL A 242 -8.16 -6.61 -17.36
C VAL A 242 -7.66 -7.98 -17.77
N ALA A 243 -7.47 -8.89 -16.81
CA ALA A 243 -7.12 -10.30 -17.07
C ALA A 243 -8.25 -11.10 -17.70
N GLY A 244 -9.50 -10.62 -17.63
CA GLY A 244 -10.67 -11.31 -18.14
C GLY A 244 -11.17 -12.46 -17.27
N LEU A 245 -10.80 -12.45 -15.98
CA LEU A 245 -11.27 -13.43 -15.00
C LEU A 245 -12.77 -13.20 -14.70
N GLN A 246 -13.50 -14.29 -14.53
CA GLN A 246 -14.91 -14.24 -14.19
C GLN A 246 -15.11 -14.08 -12.67
N PRO A 247 -16.23 -13.50 -12.24
CA PRO A 247 -16.58 -13.45 -10.81
C PRO A 247 -16.59 -14.85 -10.21
N GLY A 248 -15.77 -15.08 -9.18
CA GLY A 248 -15.66 -16.36 -8.49
C GLY A 248 -14.45 -17.21 -8.88
N GLU A 249 -13.71 -16.86 -9.92
CA GLU A 249 -12.45 -17.54 -10.29
C GLU A 249 -11.29 -17.21 -9.32
N GLY A 250 -11.50 -16.23 -8.44
CA GLY A 250 -10.48 -15.74 -7.51
C GLY A 250 -9.66 -14.59 -8.09
N PRO A 251 -8.80 -13.96 -7.30
CA PRO A 251 -7.95 -12.89 -7.79
C PRO A 251 -6.86 -13.41 -8.72
N LEU A 252 -6.43 -12.58 -9.66
CA LEU A 252 -5.29 -12.85 -10.53
C LEU A 252 -4.05 -13.18 -9.70
N THR A 253 -3.42 -14.34 -9.95
CA THR A 253 -2.19 -14.79 -9.28
C THR A 253 -0.99 -14.72 -10.21
N PHE A 254 0.21 -14.82 -9.66
CA PHE A 254 1.42 -14.94 -10.48
C PHE A 254 1.44 -16.24 -11.30
N GLY A 255 0.83 -17.32 -10.80
CA GLY A 255 0.70 -18.59 -11.54
C GLY A 255 -0.08 -18.44 -12.84
N HIS A 256 -1.13 -17.61 -12.87
CA HIS A 256 -1.83 -17.27 -14.10
C HIS A 256 -0.88 -16.64 -15.14
N LEU A 257 0.00 -15.73 -14.68
CA LEU A 257 0.96 -15.06 -15.56
C LEU A 257 2.06 -15.99 -16.06
N TYR A 258 2.51 -16.92 -15.22
CA TYR A 258 3.57 -17.87 -15.56
C TYR A 258 3.14 -18.91 -16.58
N GLY A 259 1.85 -19.22 -16.65
CA GLY A 259 1.32 -20.35 -17.39
C GLY A 259 1.46 -21.67 -16.63
N PRO A 260 0.69 -22.70 -17.01
CA PRO A 260 0.53 -23.91 -16.22
C PRO A 260 1.83 -24.71 -16.04
N ARG A 261 2.71 -24.74 -17.06
CA ARG A 261 3.99 -25.48 -16.99
C ARG A 261 4.97 -24.84 -16.02
N ALA A 262 5.26 -23.54 -16.22
CA ALA A 262 6.22 -22.84 -15.38
C ALA A 262 5.73 -22.69 -13.92
N ALA A 263 4.42 -22.54 -13.71
CA ALA A 263 3.83 -22.52 -12.38
C ALA A 263 4.03 -23.86 -11.65
N ALA A 264 3.81 -24.98 -12.33
CA ALA A 264 4.01 -26.32 -11.77
C ALA A 264 5.49 -26.60 -11.46
N ASP A 265 6.40 -26.21 -12.34
CA ASP A 265 7.84 -26.39 -12.15
C ASP A 265 8.36 -25.57 -10.96
N LEU A 266 7.91 -24.32 -10.83
CA LEU A 266 8.28 -23.48 -9.71
C LEU A 266 7.70 -23.99 -8.38
N ALA A 267 6.47 -24.48 -8.37
CA ALA A 267 5.85 -25.07 -7.19
C ALA A 267 6.64 -26.32 -6.70
N ARG A 268 7.10 -27.15 -7.63
CA ARG A 268 7.97 -28.30 -7.30
C ARG A 268 9.31 -27.87 -6.72
N LEU A 269 9.97 -26.89 -7.35
CA LEU A 269 11.25 -26.36 -6.87
C LEU A 269 11.16 -25.76 -5.46
N LEU A 270 10.07 -25.04 -5.16
CA LEU A 270 9.84 -24.43 -3.85
C LEU A 270 9.29 -25.40 -2.80
N GLY A 271 8.73 -26.56 -3.22
CA GLY A 271 8.17 -27.57 -2.32
C GLY A 271 9.16 -28.66 -1.87
N THR A 272 10.30 -28.81 -2.55
CA THR A 272 11.30 -29.84 -2.26
C THR A 272 12.38 -29.41 -1.26
N ASP A 273 12.53 -28.13 -0.99
CA ASP A 273 13.54 -27.63 -0.07
C ASP A 273 12.91 -27.28 1.29
N GLY A 274 13.29 -28.06 2.31
CA GLY A 274 13.16 -27.67 3.71
C GLY A 274 13.81 -26.31 3.94
N PRO A 275 13.81 -25.76 5.17
CA PRO A 275 14.27 -24.40 5.44
C PRO A 275 15.70 -24.20 4.92
N THR A 276 15.81 -23.63 3.72
CA THR A 276 17.08 -23.28 3.12
C THR A 276 17.62 -22.07 3.87
N GLU A 277 18.87 -22.17 4.30
CA GLU A 277 19.62 -21.06 4.92
C GLU A 277 19.47 -19.78 4.10
N ALA A 278 19.41 -18.63 4.78
CA ALA A 278 19.34 -17.35 4.12
C ALA A 278 20.47 -17.23 3.08
N PRO A 279 20.17 -16.75 1.85
CA PRO A 279 21.21 -16.61 0.83
C PRO A 279 22.37 -15.80 1.38
N SER A 280 23.59 -16.32 1.29
CA SER A 280 24.80 -15.58 1.64
C SER A 280 24.98 -14.43 0.63
N GLU A 281 25.63 -13.34 1.05
CA GLU A 281 25.95 -12.21 0.16
C GLU A 281 26.72 -12.61 -1.11
N ALA A 282 27.25 -13.86 -1.16
CA ALA A 282 27.91 -14.44 -2.31
C ALA A 282 26.91 -14.89 -3.42
N ASP A 283 25.67 -15.25 -3.07
CA ASP A 283 24.69 -15.74 -4.04
C ASP A 283 24.03 -14.61 -4.85
N GLU A 284 24.01 -13.39 -4.32
CA GLU A 284 23.50 -12.20 -5.05
C GLU A 284 24.52 -11.68 -6.11
N ALA A 285 25.81 -11.93 -5.90
CA ALA A 285 26.86 -11.56 -6.87
C ALA A 285 27.02 -12.60 -8.01
N ALA A 286 26.50 -13.82 -7.85
CA ALA A 286 26.67 -14.91 -8.80
C ALA A 286 25.66 -14.92 -9.96
N GLY A 287 24.80 -13.91 -10.08
CA GLY A 287 23.89 -13.74 -11.23
C GLY A 287 24.58 -13.48 -12.58
N ALA A 288 25.90 -13.52 -12.64
CA ALA A 288 26.69 -13.14 -13.83
C ALA A 288 27.74 -14.17 -14.28
N SER A 289 27.78 -15.42 -13.78
CA SER A 289 28.74 -16.40 -14.30
C SER A 289 28.11 -17.75 -14.57
N GLU A 290 28.26 -18.23 -15.82
CA GLU A 290 27.86 -19.56 -16.26
C GLU A 290 28.63 -20.66 -15.46
N PRO A 291 27.97 -21.71 -14.98
CA PRO A 291 28.67 -22.88 -14.43
C PRO A 291 29.16 -23.77 -15.56
N VAL A 292 30.44 -24.02 -15.54
CA VAL A 292 31.11 -25.02 -16.39
C VAL A 292 30.77 -26.41 -15.90
N GLY A 293 30.07 -27.21 -16.72
CA GLY A 293 30.16 -28.68 -16.78
C GLY A 293 29.41 -29.46 -15.72
N GLY A 294 28.16 -29.84 -16.04
CA GLY A 294 27.39 -30.91 -15.38
C GLY A 294 26.01 -31.07 -16.03
N THR A 295 25.71 -32.27 -16.54
CA THR A 295 24.55 -32.57 -17.40
C THR A 295 23.22 -32.72 -16.67
N ASP A 296 23.06 -32.12 -15.48
CA ASP A 296 21.78 -32.03 -14.78
C ASP A 296 21.38 -30.57 -14.65
N ARG A 297 20.94 -29.99 -15.78
CA ARG A 297 20.38 -28.65 -15.76
C ARG A 297 19.04 -28.71 -15.01
N LEU A 298 18.98 -28.08 -13.86
CA LEU A 298 17.70 -27.75 -13.22
C LEU A 298 16.74 -27.21 -14.29
N PRO A 299 15.46 -27.60 -14.30
CA PRO A 299 14.52 -27.09 -15.27
C PRO A 299 14.55 -25.56 -15.24
N ARG A 300 14.82 -24.97 -16.41
CA ARG A 300 14.92 -23.51 -16.56
C ARG A 300 13.52 -22.96 -16.37
N PHE A 301 13.33 -22.13 -15.35
CA PHE A 301 12.07 -21.44 -15.15
C PHE A 301 11.86 -20.44 -16.29
N GLU A 302 10.90 -20.72 -17.17
CA GLU A 302 10.56 -19.92 -18.33
C GLU A 302 9.06 -19.55 -18.26
N PRO A 303 8.71 -18.50 -17.54
CA PRO A 303 7.32 -18.03 -17.44
C PRO A 303 6.87 -17.45 -18.78
N GLU A 304 5.60 -17.59 -19.08
CA GLU A 304 4.99 -16.97 -20.26
C GLU A 304 4.98 -15.43 -20.18
N THR A 305 4.72 -14.90 -18.97
CA THR A 305 4.97 -13.49 -18.63
C THR A 305 5.57 -13.43 -17.24
N ASP A 306 6.77 -12.89 -17.12
CA ASP A 306 7.44 -12.67 -15.84
C ASP A 306 7.09 -11.28 -15.30
N LEU A 307 6.38 -11.23 -14.16
CA LEU A 307 6.06 -9.98 -13.49
C LEU A 307 6.97 -9.82 -12.27
N LEU A 308 7.81 -8.80 -12.28
CA LEU A 308 8.76 -8.50 -11.22
C LEU A 308 8.43 -7.14 -10.58
N LEU A 309 8.17 -7.13 -9.28
CA LEU A 309 7.80 -5.92 -8.54
C LEU A 309 8.84 -5.65 -7.46
N MET A 310 9.37 -4.43 -7.42
CA MET A 310 10.35 -4.05 -6.39
C MET A 310 9.65 -3.52 -5.15
N THR A 311 10.05 -4.00 -3.99
CA THR A 311 9.63 -3.51 -2.68
C THR A 311 10.85 -3.27 -1.79
N THR A 312 10.67 -2.55 -0.68
CA THR A 312 11.75 -2.30 0.28
C THR A 312 11.31 -2.75 1.67
N CYS A 313 12.10 -3.60 2.30
CA CYS A 313 11.91 -3.94 3.70
C CYS A 313 12.34 -2.75 4.57
N LEU A 314 11.40 -2.13 5.29
CA LEU A 314 11.67 -0.97 6.14
C LEU A 314 12.55 -1.34 7.35
N THR A 315 12.42 -2.55 7.88
CA THR A 315 13.17 -3.02 9.05
C THR A 315 14.66 -3.19 8.72
N TRP A 316 14.98 -3.73 7.55
CA TRP A 316 16.37 -4.02 7.15
C TRP A 316 16.95 -2.99 6.20
N GLY A 317 16.13 -2.07 5.65
CA GLY A 317 16.58 -1.06 4.68
C GLY A 317 17.03 -1.66 3.35
N ARG A 318 16.61 -2.89 3.01
CA ARG A 318 17.02 -3.61 1.81
C ARG A 318 15.89 -3.69 0.78
N PRO A 319 16.18 -3.56 -0.52
CA PRO A 319 15.23 -3.82 -1.59
C PRO A 319 15.03 -5.33 -1.76
N TYR A 320 13.83 -5.72 -2.15
CA TYR A 320 13.46 -7.09 -2.52
C TYR A 320 12.68 -7.08 -3.83
N THR A 321 12.87 -8.14 -4.61
CA THR A 321 12.05 -8.41 -5.79
C THR A 321 10.89 -9.33 -5.39
N PHE A 322 9.70 -8.95 -5.76
CA PHE A 322 8.49 -9.72 -5.51
C PHE A 322 7.97 -10.31 -6.85
N PRO A 323 7.49 -11.55 -6.89
CA PRO A 323 7.31 -12.47 -5.78
C PRO A 323 8.63 -13.01 -5.22
N PHE A 324 8.63 -13.28 -3.91
CA PHE A 324 9.82 -13.81 -3.25
C PHE A 324 10.11 -15.23 -3.74
N ARG A 325 11.40 -15.53 -3.96
CA ARG A 325 11.87 -16.85 -4.34
C ARG A 325 12.10 -17.79 -3.14
N THR A 326 11.97 -17.25 -1.91
CA THR A 326 12.19 -17.97 -0.66
C THR A 326 10.91 -18.00 0.17
N ARG A 327 10.73 -19.03 1.00
CA ARG A 327 9.57 -19.20 1.89
C ARG A 327 9.84 -18.74 3.33
N VAL A 328 10.72 -17.77 3.50
CA VAL A 328 11.12 -17.27 4.83
C VAL A 328 10.15 -16.26 5.44
N PHE A 329 9.21 -15.75 4.65
CA PHE A 329 8.26 -14.75 5.09
C PHE A 329 6.94 -15.38 5.51
N HIS A 330 6.40 -14.86 6.60
CA HIS A 330 5.13 -15.26 7.18
C HIS A 330 4.22 -14.03 7.32
N TYR A 331 2.92 -14.26 7.31
CA TYR A 331 1.92 -13.21 7.49
C TYR A 331 0.89 -13.61 8.54
N CYS A 332 0.33 -12.63 9.22
CA CYS A 332 -0.79 -12.82 10.10
C CYS A 332 -2.10 -12.52 9.37
N PRO A 333 -3.02 -13.50 9.21
CA PRO A 333 -4.28 -13.29 8.52
C PRO A 333 -5.12 -12.17 9.14
N VAL A 334 -5.16 -12.08 10.47
CA VAL A 334 -5.93 -11.06 11.20
C VAL A 334 -5.36 -9.65 10.95
N CYS A 335 -4.02 -9.50 10.96
CA CYS A 335 -3.38 -8.23 10.62
C CYS A 335 -3.69 -7.81 9.19
N TRP A 336 -3.71 -8.77 8.25
CA TRP A 336 -3.88 -8.50 6.83
C TRP A 336 -5.32 -8.15 6.43
N GLN A 337 -6.33 -8.45 7.26
CA GLN A 337 -7.72 -7.97 7.08
C GLN A 337 -7.83 -6.44 6.98
N ARG A 338 -6.81 -5.72 7.44
CA ARG A 338 -6.78 -4.24 7.32
C ARG A 338 -6.33 -3.74 5.95
N TYR A 339 -5.74 -4.61 5.11
CA TYR A 339 -5.06 -4.22 3.87
C TYR A 339 -5.66 -4.84 2.62
N PHE A 340 -6.27 -6.02 2.75
CA PHE A 340 -6.76 -6.80 1.62
C PHE A 340 -8.24 -7.15 1.75
N PRO A 341 -8.99 -7.14 0.62
CA PRO A 341 -10.39 -7.54 0.60
C PRO A 341 -10.54 -9.04 0.89
N PRO A 342 -11.73 -9.49 1.33
CA PRO A 342 -11.97 -10.88 1.71
C PRO A 342 -11.57 -11.89 0.64
N ALA A 343 -11.87 -11.64 -0.64
CA ALA A 343 -11.52 -12.55 -1.73
C ALA A 343 -10.01 -12.82 -1.85
N VAL A 344 -9.18 -11.79 -1.62
CA VAL A 344 -7.72 -11.94 -1.60
C VAL A 344 -7.26 -12.73 -0.38
N LEU A 345 -7.85 -12.45 0.80
CA LEU A 345 -7.52 -13.17 2.03
C LEU A 345 -7.92 -14.64 1.95
N ASP A 346 -9.08 -14.95 1.38
CA ASP A 346 -9.53 -16.31 1.17
C ASP A 346 -8.60 -17.08 0.22
N ALA A 347 -8.13 -16.43 -0.85
CA ALA A 347 -7.15 -17.02 -1.74
C ALA A 347 -5.82 -17.33 -1.01
N LEU A 348 -5.32 -16.38 -0.23
CA LEU A 348 -4.12 -16.55 0.57
C LEU A 348 -4.27 -17.67 1.61
N LEU A 349 -5.41 -17.74 2.30
CA LEU A 349 -5.69 -18.78 3.30
C LEU A 349 -5.75 -20.18 2.70
N ARG A 350 -6.33 -20.32 1.51
CA ARG A 350 -6.37 -21.61 0.80
C ARG A 350 -4.98 -22.07 0.37
N ALA A 351 -4.12 -21.14 -0.01
CA ALA A 351 -2.80 -21.43 -0.55
C ALA A 351 -1.67 -21.46 0.51
N SER A 352 -1.97 -21.17 1.77
CA SER A 352 -0.96 -21.10 2.84
C SER A 352 -1.21 -22.11 3.93
N GLU A 353 -0.13 -22.54 4.57
CA GLU A 353 -0.15 -23.43 5.72
C GLU A 353 0.20 -22.65 7.00
N PRO A 354 -0.25 -23.09 8.20
CA PRO A 354 0.27 -22.60 9.45
C PRO A 354 1.80 -22.67 9.44
N ALA A 355 2.47 -21.62 9.93
CA ALA A 355 3.92 -21.60 9.95
C ALA A 355 4.44 -22.72 10.87
N SER A 356 5.40 -23.49 10.38
CA SER A 356 6.18 -24.42 11.18
C SER A 356 7.60 -23.89 11.26
N LEU A 357 7.89 -23.11 12.31
CA LEU A 357 9.15 -22.36 12.45
C LEU A 357 10.30 -23.22 13.01
N GLY A 358 10.05 -24.50 13.29
CA GLY A 358 11.07 -25.43 13.80
C GLY A 358 11.45 -25.15 15.25
N HIS A 359 12.68 -25.49 15.60
CA HIS A 359 13.22 -25.40 16.97
C HIS A 359 14.50 -24.58 16.97
N GLN A 360 14.69 -23.82 18.03
CA GLN A 360 15.92 -23.07 18.31
C GLN A 360 16.63 -23.63 19.54
N SER A 361 17.95 -23.74 19.51
CA SER A 361 18.74 -24.14 20.67
C SER A 361 18.87 -22.97 21.64
N VAL A 362 18.36 -23.15 22.86
CA VAL A 362 18.44 -22.18 23.97
C VAL A 362 19.03 -22.87 25.16
N ASP A 363 20.18 -22.42 25.64
CA ASP A 363 20.90 -23.02 26.79
C ASP A 363 21.11 -24.54 26.63
N GLY A 364 21.40 -25.00 25.40
CA GLY A 364 21.58 -26.41 25.09
C GLY A 364 20.29 -27.23 24.96
N HIS A 365 19.11 -26.62 25.07
CA HIS A 365 17.82 -27.27 24.89
C HIS A 365 17.12 -26.77 23.62
N LEU A 366 16.57 -27.69 22.84
CA LEU A 366 15.73 -27.37 21.68
C LEU A 366 14.37 -26.90 22.17
N ARG A 367 14.02 -25.65 21.85
CA ARG A 367 12.68 -25.08 22.11
C ARG A 367 12.00 -24.74 20.81
N PRO A 368 10.68 -24.97 20.67
CA PRO A 368 9.96 -24.53 19.50
C PRO A 368 10.03 -22.99 19.40
N ILE A 369 10.17 -22.51 18.15
CA ILE A 369 10.09 -21.07 17.88
C ILE A 369 8.62 -20.67 17.97
N ASP A 370 8.34 -19.55 18.63
CA ASP A 370 6.99 -19.01 18.76
C ASP A 370 6.46 -18.59 17.37
N ASP A 371 5.40 -19.24 16.93
CA ASP A 371 4.71 -19.01 15.67
C ASP A 371 3.50 -18.07 15.81
N SER A 372 3.33 -17.47 16.98
CA SER A 372 2.26 -16.51 17.24
C SER A 372 2.53 -15.15 16.57
N CYS A 373 1.45 -14.44 16.24
CA CYS A 373 1.55 -13.06 15.79
C CYS A 373 2.08 -12.17 16.91
N VAL A 374 2.94 -11.19 16.56
CA VAL A 374 3.44 -10.16 17.49
C VAL A 374 2.33 -9.37 18.19
N HIS A 375 1.11 -9.36 17.62
CA HIS A 375 -0.06 -8.76 18.28
C HIS A 375 -0.81 -9.81 19.09
N PRO A 376 -0.98 -9.59 20.39
CA PRO A 376 -1.66 -10.53 21.27
C PRO A 376 -3.09 -10.84 20.79
N GLY A 377 -3.47 -12.12 20.80
CA GLY A 377 -4.81 -12.57 20.42
C GLY A 377 -5.05 -12.76 18.91
N HIS A 378 -4.06 -12.52 18.07
CA HIS A 378 -4.19 -12.73 16.61
C HIS A 378 -3.92 -14.18 16.15
N GLY A 379 -3.52 -15.08 17.06
CA GLY A 379 -3.23 -16.47 16.75
C GLY A 379 -1.91 -16.67 15.99
N THR A 380 -1.77 -17.84 15.35
CA THR A 380 -0.57 -18.25 14.63
C THR A 380 -0.43 -17.55 13.28
N VAL A 381 0.81 -17.28 12.88
CA VAL A 381 1.12 -16.78 11.54
C VAL A 381 1.08 -17.92 10.53
N ARG A 382 0.97 -17.58 9.27
CA ARG A 382 0.98 -18.53 8.15
C ARG A 382 2.15 -18.22 7.24
N THR A 383 2.70 -19.25 6.63
CA THR A 383 3.74 -19.10 5.60
C THR A 383 3.14 -18.36 4.39
N LEU A 384 3.84 -17.36 3.88
CA LEU A 384 3.40 -16.68 2.65
C LEU A 384 3.31 -17.70 1.52
N PRO A 385 2.21 -17.74 0.73
CA PRO A 385 2.08 -18.68 -0.38
C PRO A 385 3.27 -18.64 -1.35
N ALA A 386 3.54 -19.75 -2.00
CA ALA A 386 4.49 -19.80 -3.09
C ALA A 386 4.07 -18.83 -4.22
N ALA A 387 5.05 -18.37 -5.00
CA ALA A 387 4.82 -17.38 -6.05
C ALA A 387 3.63 -17.70 -6.98
N PRO A 388 3.42 -18.95 -7.46
CA PRO A 388 2.28 -19.25 -8.33
C PRO A 388 0.92 -18.96 -7.70
N ASP A 389 0.77 -19.21 -6.41
CA ASP A 389 -0.50 -19.09 -5.69
C ASP A 389 -0.72 -17.70 -5.09
N LEU A 390 0.25 -16.82 -5.25
CA LEU A 390 0.23 -15.51 -4.64
C LEU A 390 -0.55 -14.52 -5.51
N PRO A 391 -1.58 -13.82 -4.97
CA PRO A 391 -2.29 -12.80 -5.72
C PRO A 391 -1.40 -11.63 -6.12
N VAL A 392 -1.47 -11.21 -7.38
CA VAL A 392 -0.66 -10.11 -7.94
C VAL A 392 -0.87 -8.80 -7.18
N VAL A 393 -2.10 -8.53 -6.72
CA VAL A 393 -2.42 -7.34 -5.93
C VAL A 393 -1.59 -7.23 -4.65
N VAL A 394 -1.17 -8.35 -4.05
CA VAL A 394 -0.31 -8.36 -2.85
C VAL A 394 1.05 -7.75 -3.17
N GLY A 395 1.68 -8.17 -4.27
CA GLY A 395 2.95 -7.61 -4.72
C GLY A 395 2.86 -6.13 -5.06
N ILE A 396 1.80 -5.73 -5.78
CA ILE A 396 1.57 -4.31 -6.09
C ILE A 396 1.41 -3.49 -4.81
N ARG A 397 0.63 -3.97 -3.83
CA ARG A 397 0.43 -3.27 -2.56
C ARG A 397 1.72 -3.16 -1.75
N MET A 398 2.56 -4.18 -1.73
CA MET A 398 3.88 -4.13 -1.08
C MET A 398 4.80 -3.14 -1.78
N SER A 399 4.82 -3.12 -3.10
CA SER A 399 5.62 -2.18 -3.89
C SER A 399 5.13 -0.73 -3.76
N LEU A 400 3.81 -0.53 -3.61
CA LEU A 400 3.16 0.79 -3.54
C LEU A 400 3.12 1.36 -2.12
N SER A 401 3.62 0.67 -1.11
CA SER A 401 3.64 1.16 0.27
C SER A 401 4.50 2.42 0.38
N PHE A 402 3.87 3.58 0.17
CA PHE A 402 4.53 4.88 0.23
C PHE A 402 4.45 5.42 1.66
N PRO A 403 5.58 5.65 2.34
CA PRO A 403 5.59 6.14 3.72
C PRO A 403 4.72 7.39 3.88
N VAL A 404 4.02 7.48 5.01
CA VAL A 404 3.06 8.53 5.36
C VAL A 404 1.73 8.40 4.61
N LEU A 405 1.70 8.15 3.31
CA LEU A 405 0.46 8.06 2.53
C LEU A 405 -0.21 6.68 2.68
N LEU A 406 0.50 5.62 2.29
CA LEU A 406 0.00 4.25 2.32
C LEU A 406 0.78 3.40 3.31
N SER A 407 0.04 2.64 4.12
CA SER A 407 0.58 1.72 5.11
C SER A 407 1.50 0.67 4.49
N ALA A 408 2.62 0.40 5.13
CA ALA A 408 3.43 -0.77 4.84
C ALA A 408 2.66 -2.05 5.18
N ILE A 409 2.86 -3.10 4.39
CA ILE A 409 2.26 -4.41 4.63
C ILE A 409 3.19 -5.19 5.56
N PRO A 410 2.74 -5.59 6.77
CA PRO A 410 3.58 -6.29 7.72
C PRO A 410 3.82 -7.73 7.30
N LEU A 411 5.09 -8.13 7.28
CA LEU A 411 5.55 -9.50 7.18
C LEU A 411 6.35 -9.86 8.43
N GLN A 412 6.39 -11.12 8.76
CA GLN A 412 7.20 -11.67 9.84
C GLN A 412 8.23 -12.62 9.24
N ALA A 413 9.41 -12.63 9.81
CA ALA A 413 10.47 -13.57 9.48
C ALA A 413 11.20 -13.98 10.76
N VAL A 414 11.71 -15.22 10.81
CA VAL A 414 12.51 -15.68 11.95
C VAL A 414 13.90 -15.08 11.86
N ASP A 415 14.30 -14.38 12.89
CA ASP A 415 15.66 -13.86 13.03
C ASP A 415 16.48 -14.82 13.94
N TYR A 416 17.17 -15.74 13.32
CA TYR A 416 18.00 -16.72 14.04
C TYR A 416 19.22 -16.09 14.76
N GLY A 417 19.57 -14.85 14.43
CA GLY A 417 20.66 -14.10 15.06
C GLY A 417 20.28 -13.45 16.40
N ARG A 418 19.00 -13.43 16.75
CA ARG A 418 18.52 -12.84 18.00
C ARG A 418 18.30 -13.87 19.10
N ALA A 419 18.57 -13.45 20.34
CA ALA A 419 18.27 -14.28 21.50
C ALA A 419 16.75 -14.52 21.60
N PRO A 420 16.33 -15.72 22.05
CA PRO A 420 14.92 -16.06 22.28
C PRO A 420 14.22 -15.05 23.18
N GLY A 421 12.98 -14.70 22.84
CA GLY A 421 12.17 -13.73 23.57
C GLY A 421 12.38 -12.26 23.17
N LYS A 422 13.28 -11.95 22.22
CA LYS A 422 13.44 -10.62 21.59
C LYS A 422 13.13 -10.65 20.09
N GLN A 423 12.49 -11.71 19.62
CA GLN A 423 12.00 -11.84 18.26
C GLN A 423 10.69 -11.07 18.13
N GLY A 424 10.69 -9.97 17.38
CA GLY A 424 9.52 -9.14 17.15
C GLY A 424 9.77 -8.20 15.98
#